data_3110e5ba34a6b93418811ce4a1669b1a
#
_entry.id   3110e5ba34a6b93418811ce4a1669b1a
#
_cell.length_a   1.000
_cell.length_b   1.000
_cell.length_c   1.000
_cell.angle_alpha   90.00
_cell.angle_beta   90.00
_cell.angle_gamma   90.00
#
_symmetry.space_group_name_H-M   'P 1'
#
loop_
_entity.id
_entity.type
_entity.pdbx_description
1 polymer ?
#
loop_
_entity_poly.entity_id
_entity_poly.type
_entity_poly.pdbx_seq_one_letter_code
_entity_poly.pdbx_strand_id
1 'polypeptide(L)'
;MPDTHVVTNQVPPLENYNPASSPVLTEALIREGGQWGLDEVTELGALSGSRQAQRWGELADRNQPILRTHDRFGHRVDEVEYDPAYHELMKVAVGHGLHAAPWADERPGSHVVRAAKTSVWTPEPGHIC
;
A
#
# COMPACT_ATOMS: atom_id res chain seq x y z
N MET A 1 -30.96 -7.16 -9.19
CA MET A 1 -30.99 -6.18 -10.30
C MET A 1 -30.70 -6.98 -11.57
N PRO A 2 -31.53 -6.95 -12.61
CA PRO A 2 -31.21 -7.67 -13.83
C PRO A 2 -29.97 -7.06 -14.48
N ASP A 3 -29.07 -7.91 -14.97
CA ASP A 3 -27.92 -7.48 -15.78
C ASP A 3 -28.44 -6.85 -17.07
N THR A 4 -28.23 -5.57 -17.23
CA THR A 4 -28.73 -4.81 -18.38
C THR A 4 -27.82 -4.91 -19.59
N HIS A 5 -26.57 -5.33 -19.41
CA HIS A 5 -25.60 -5.56 -20.48
C HIS A 5 -24.42 -6.41 -19.98
N VAL A 6 -23.79 -7.11 -20.89
CA VAL A 6 -22.57 -7.88 -20.64
C VAL A 6 -21.38 -7.06 -21.15
N VAL A 7 -20.41 -6.80 -20.28
CA VAL A 7 -19.15 -6.17 -20.66
C VAL A 7 -18.26 -7.22 -21.30
N THR A 8 -17.98 -7.08 -22.59
CA THR A 8 -17.25 -8.10 -23.38
C THR A 8 -15.83 -7.70 -23.75
N ASN A 9 -15.45 -6.44 -23.52
CA ASN A 9 -14.18 -5.86 -23.95
C ASN A 9 -13.29 -5.36 -22.82
N GLN A 10 -13.62 -5.70 -21.57
CA GLN A 10 -12.81 -5.35 -20.40
C GLN A 10 -12.36 -6.61 -19.68
N VAL A 11 -11.11 -6.62 -19.29
CA VAL A 11 -10.57 -7.61 -18.36
C VAL A 11 -11.07 -7.27 -16.96
N PRO A 12 -11.54 -8.25 -16.16
CA PRO A 12 -11.89 -8.01 -14.76
C PRO A 12 -10.72 -7.40 -14.00
N PRO A 13 -10.97 -6.53 -13.00
CA PRO A 13 -9.92 -6.02 -12.13
C PRO A 13 -9.13 -7.16 -11.49
N LEU A 14 -7.80 -6.99 -11.39
CA LEU A 14 -6.96 -7.95 -10.71
C LEU A 14 -7.14 -7.80 -9.19
N GLU A 15 -7.66 -8.83 -8.55
CA GLU A 15 -7.93 -8.86 -7.11
C GLU A 15 -7.33 -10.10 -6.46
N ASN A 16 -6.98 -9.99 -5.18
CA ASN A 16 -6.46 -11.11 -4.37
C ASN A 16 -5.24 -11.80 -5.01
N TYR A 17 -4.35 -11.00 -5.58
CA TYR A 17 -3.07 -11.44 -6.10
C TYR A 17 -1.93 -11.11 -5.13
N ASN A 18 -0.76 -11.70 -5.34
CA ASN A 18 0.43 -11.39 -4.55
C ASN A 18 1.58 -10.96 -5.46
N PRO A 19 1.96 -9.66 -5.46
CA PRO A 19 3.11 -9.19 -6.24
C PRO A 19 4.43 -9.90 -5.89
N ALA A 20 4.57 -10.38 -4.65
CA ALA A 20 5.75 -11.13 -4.21
C ALA A 20 5.87 -12.54 -4.82
N SER A 21 4.82 -13.03 -5.51
CA SER A 21 4.90 -14.32 -6.22
C SER A 21 5.78 -14.27 -7.47
N SER A 22 6.26 -13.10 -7.88
CA SER A 22 7.17 -12.93 -9.00
C SER A 22 8.54 -13.56 -8.71
N PRO A 23 8.98 -14.57 -9.49
CA PRO A 23 10.30 -15.19 -9.29
C PRO A 23 11.44 -14.18 -9.48
N VAL A 24 11.25 -13.19 -10.34
CA VAL A 24 12.26 -12.13 -10.58
C VAL A 24 12.54 -11.33 -9.30
N LEU A 25 11.48 -10.96 -8.56
CA LEU A 25 11.62 -10.22 -7.31
C LEU A 25 12.27 -11.09 -6.23
N THR A 26 11.80 -12.34 -6.06
CA THR A 26 12.31 -13.23 -5.01
C THR A 26 13.75 -13.66 -5.25
N GLU A 27 14.14 -13.96 -6.48
CA GLU A 27 15.53 -14.25 -6.84
C GLU A 27 16.43 -13.05 -6.59
N ALA A 28 16.03 -11.85 -6.99
CA ALA A 28 16.78 -10.63 -6.76
C ALA A 28 16.95 -10.35 -5.26
N LEU A 29 15.89 -10.49 -4.47
CA LEU A 29 15.91 -10.31 -3.03
C LEU A 29 16.92 -11.26 -2.35
N ILE A 30 16.90 -12.55 -2.72
CA ILE A 30 17.81 -13.56 -2.18
C ILE A 30 19.27 -13.27 -2.60
N ARG A 31 19.49 -13.01 -3.88
CA ARG A 31 20.82 -12.74 -4.44
C ARG A 31 21.49 -11.53 -3.79
N GLU A 32 20.73 -10.48 -3.50
CA GLU A 32 21.26 -9.23 -2.93
C GLU A 32 21.26 -9.25 -1.37
N GLY A 33 21.10 -10.43 -0.75
CA GLY A 33 21.26 -10.61 0.69
C GLY A 33 20.03 -10.29 1.53
N GLY A 34 18.86 -10.18 0.91
CA GLY A 34 17.60 -9.89 1.60
C GLY A 34 16.76 -11.14 1.93
N GLN A 35 17.31 -12.34 1.82
CA GLN A 35 16.56 -13.60 2.05
C GLN A 35 15.81 -13.63 3.38
N TRP A 36 16.39 -13.06 4.43
CA TRP A 36 15.79 -13.01 5.76
C TRP A 36 14.45 -12.24 5.82
N GLY A 37 14.20 -11.34 4.86
CA GLY A 37 12.97 -10.55 4.76
C GLY A 37 11.92 -11.15 3.81
N LEU A 38 12.16 -12.33 3.24
CA LEU A 38 11.27 -12.92 2.21
C LEU A 38 9.85 -13.15 2.73
N ASP A 39 9.70 -13.63 3.96
CA ASP A 39 8.37 -13.89 4.55
C ASP A 39 7.60 -12.59 4.74
N GLU A 40 8.24 -11.54 5.25
CA GLU A 40 7.62 -10.22 5.43
C GLU A 40 7.23 -9.56 4.09
N VAL A 41 8.05 -9.71 3.05
CA VAL A 41 7.75 -9.23 1.69
C VAL A 41 6.56 -9.99 1.11
N THR A 42 6.49 -11.31 1.34
CA THR A 42 5.41 -12.16 0.86
C THR A 42 4.09 -11.84 1.55
N GLU A 43 4.11 -11.64 2.86
CA GLU A 43 2.93 -11.25 3.65
C GLU A 43 2.40 -9.88 3.23
N LEU A 44 3.28 -8.89 3.10
CA LEU A 44 2.90 -7.54 2.65
C LEU A 44 2.37 -7.56 1.22
N GLY A 45 2.95 -8.35 0.33
CA GLY A 45 2.47 -8.52 -1.04
C GLY A 45 1.06 -9.11 -1.10
N ALA A 46 0.77 -10.12 -0.28
CA ALA A 46 -0.57 -10.69 -0.17
C ALA A 46 -1.60 -9.67 0.34
N LEU A 47 -1.22 -8.84 1.33
CA LEU A 47 -2.08 -7.76 1.81
C LEU A 47 -2.29 -6.70 0.72
N SER A 48 -1.23 -6.27 0.03
CA SER A 48 -1.28 -5.26 -1.03
C SER A 48 -2.26 -5.64 -2.14
N GLY A 49 -2.21 -6.89 -2.63
CA GLY A 49 -3.11 -7.36 -3.69
C GLY A 49 -4.50 -7.78 -3.19
N SER A 50 -4.80 -7.65 -1.91
CA SER A 50 -6.09 -8.00 -1.35
C SER A 50 -7.17 -6.97 -1.75
N ARG A 51 -8.41 -7.45 -1.92
CA ARG A 51 -9.56 -6.56 -2.18
C ARG A 51 -9.70 -5.47 -1.11
N GLN A 52 -9.36 -5.77 0.14
CA GLN A 52 -9.45 -4.81 1.24
C GLN A 52 -8.47 -3.65 1.08
N ALA A 53 -7.19 -3.95 0.82
CA ALA A 53 -6.18 -2.90 0.64
C ALA A 53 -6.45 -2.08 -0.64
N GLN A 54 -6.85 -2.73 -1.72
CA GLN A 54 -7.29 -2.04 -2.94
C GLN A 54 -8.48 -1.10 -2.67
N ARG A 55 -9.44 -1.55 -1.84
CA ARG A 55 -10.57 -0.70 -1.45
C ARG A 55 -10.14 0.51 -0.62
N TRP A 56 -9.14 0.37 0.26
CA TRP A 56 -8.58 1.52 0.98
C TRP A 56 -7.93 2.50 0.00
N GLY A 57 -7.14 2.03 -0.96
CA GLY A 57 -6.55 2.87 -2.00
C GLY A 57 -7.59 3.65 -2.80
N GLU A 58 -8.65 2.96 -3.24
CA GLU A 58 -9.77 3.59 -3.96
C GLU A 58 -10.47 4.68 -3.13
N LEU A 59 -10.71 4.42 -1.84
CA LEU A 59 -11.38 5.37 -0.96
C LEU A 59 -10.51 6.58 -0.65
N ALA A 60 -9.22 6.37 -0.40
CA ALA A 60 -8.27 7.45 -0.13
C ALA A 60 -8.09 8.36 -1.35
N ASP A 61 -8.02 7.78 -2.55
CA ASP A 61 -7.93 8.54 -3.81
C ASP A 61 -9.22 9.32 -4.12
N ARG A 62 -10.37 8.69 -3.93
CA ARG A 62 -11.68 9.31 -4.21
C ARG A 62 -12.02 10.43 -3.25
N ASN A 63 -11.69 10.27 -1.96
CA ASN A 63 -12.01 11.19 -0.89
C ASN A 63 -10.79 12.02 -0.51
N GLN A 64 -10.53 13.05 -1.31
CA GLN A 64 -9.39 13.96 -1.14
C GLN A 64 -9.39 14.62 0.24
N PRO A 65 -8.20 14.90 0.83
CA PRO A 65 -8.09 15.59 2.11
C PRO A 65 -8.79 16.94 2.10
N ILE A 66 -9.45 17.29 3.18
CA ILE A 66 -10.18 18.56 3.33
C ILE A 66 -9.50 19.41 4.40
N LEU A 67 -9.07 20.61 4.05
CA LEU A 67 -8.55 21.58 5.01
C LEU A 67 -9.72 22.29 5.70
N ARG A 68 -9.82 22.08 7.01
CA ARG A 68 -10.73 22.79 7.90
C ARG A 68 -9.99 23.97 8.53
N THR A 69 -10.14 25.16 7.96
CA THR A 69 -9.44 26.36 8.44
C THR A 69 -10.04 26.93 9.72
N HIS A 70 -11.36 26.83 9.88
CA HIS A 70 -12.09 27.38 11.01
C HIS A 70 -13.16 26.42 11.49
N ASP A 71 -13.45 26.47 12.81
CA ASP A 71 -14.58 25.77 13.41
C ASP A 71 -15.92 26.50 13.11
N ARG A 72 -17.03 25.93 13.60
CA ARG A 72 -18.37 26.50 13.45
C ARG A 72 -18.57 27.86 14.14
N PHE A 73 -17.67 28.25 15.04
CA PHE A 73 -17.71 29.53 15.78
C PHE A 73 -16.77 30.58 15.19
N GLY A 74 -16.04 30.25 14.12
CA GLY A 74 -15.09 31.14 13.47
C GLY A 74 -13.68 31.13 14.10
N HIS A 75 -13.37 30.22 15.01
CA HIS A 75 -12.03 30.06 15.55
C HIS A 75 -11.16 29.29 14.54
N ARG A 76 -9.94 29.76 14.35
CA ARG A 76 -8.98 29.13 13.46
C ARG A 76 -8.48 27.80 14.06
N VAL A 77 -8.58 26.69 13.29
CA VAL A 77 -8.18 25.34 13.72
C VAL A 77 -7.12 24.73 12.80
N ASP A 78 -7.13 25.04 11.50
CA ASP A 78 -6.17 24.56 10.47
C ASP A 78 -5.97 23.02 10.53
N GLU A 79 -7.05 22.27 10.61
CA GLU A 79 -7.04 20.81 10.64
C GLU A 79 -7.19 20.23 9.23
N VAL A 80 -6.43 19.16 8.93
CA VAL A 80 -6.60 18.38 7.70
C VAL A 80 -7.36 17.11 8.04
N GLU A 81 -8.54 16.98 7.43
CA GLU A 81 -9.40 15.81 7.56
C GLU A 81 -9.10 14.83 6.42
N TYR A 82 -8.72 13.59 6.77
CA TYR A 82 -8.46 12.51 5.83
C TYR A 82 -9.55 11.45 5.92
N ASP A 83 -9.79 10.73 4.81
CA ASP A 83 -10.60 9.52 4.83
C ASP A 83 -9.96 8.48 5.79
N PRO A 84 -10.75 7.71 6.56
CA PRO A 84 -10.22 6.64 7.40
C PRO A 84 -9.33 5.63 6.67
N ALA A 85 -9.60 5.38 5.38
CA ALA A 85 -8.79 4.49 4.55
C ALA A 85 -7.34 4.97 4.39
N TYR A 86 -7.12 6.29 4.32
CA TYR A 86 -5.77 6.86 4.33
C TYR A 86 -4.99 6.44 5.57
N HIS A 87 -5.62 6.49 6.75
CA HIS A 87 -4.98 6.11 8.00
C HIS A 87 -4.65 4.61 8.06
N GLU A 88 -5.49 3.75 7.47
CA GLU A 88 -5.20 2.31 7.37
C GLU A 88 -4.00 2.05 6.45
N LEU A 89 -3.92 2.72 5.29
CA LEU A 89 -2.77 2.62 4.39
C LEU A 89 -1.48 3.10 5.06
N MET A 90 -1.51 4.24 5.74
CA MET A 90 -0.37 4.76 6.49
C MET A 90 0.07 3.84 7.63
N LYS A 91 -0.88 3.25 8.34
CA LYS A 91 -0.61 2.28 9.41
C LYS A 91 0.12 1.04 8.88
N VAL A 92 -0.30 0.52 7.71
CA VAL A 92 0.39 -0.59 7.05
C VAL A 92 1.80 -0.17 6.62
N ALA A 93 1.94 0.95 5.91
CA ALA A 93 3.23 1.42 5.40
C ALA A 93 4.24 1.66 6.53
N VAL A 94 3.82 2.33 7.59
CA VAL A 94 4.67 2.59 8.76
C VAL A 94 4.96 1.32 9.55
N GLY A 95 3.94 0.47 9.77
CA GLY A 95 4.07 -0.77 10.53
C GLY A 95 5.01 -1.78 9.86
N HIS A 96 5.08 -1.80 8.53
CA HIS A 96 6.03 -2.61 7.77
C HIS A 96 7.39 -1.93 7.54
N GLY A 97 7.59 -0.71 8.07
CA GLY A 97 8.87 -0.01 8.04
C GLY A 97 9.29 0.52 6.66
N LEU A 98 8.31 0.77 5.77
CA LEU A 98 8.60 1.23 4.40
C LEU A 98 9.38 2.56 4.38
N HIS A 99 9.19 3.40 5.41
CA HIS A 99 9.83 4.71 5.52
C HIS A 99 11.26 4.65 6.07
N ALA A 100 11.53 3.84 7.13
CA ALA A 100 12.76 3.99 7.92
C ALA A 100 13.38 2.68 8.47
N ALA A 101 12.90 1.50 8.09
CA ALA A 101 13.37 0.22 8.64
C ALA A 101 14.92 0.05 8.61
N PRO A 102 15.65 0.43 7.53
CA PRO A 102 17.11 0.28 7.51
C PRO A 102 17.88 1.11 8.53
N TRP A 103 17.29 2.21 9.04
CA TRP A 103 17.90 3.01 10.10
C TRP A 103 17.67 2.44 11.50
N ALA A 104 16.61 1.65 11.66
CA ALA A 104 16.34 0.94 12.90
C ALA A 104 17.08 -0.41 12.97
N ASP A 105 17.35 -1.03 11.83
CA ASP A 105 18.01 -2.32 11.71
C ASP A 105 18.99 -2.28 10.53
N GLU A 106 20.24 -2.00 10.84
CA GLU A 106 21.34 -1.82 9.86
C GLU A 106 21.95 -3.14 9.37
N ARG A 107 21.30 -4.29 9.58
CA ARG A 107 21.84 -5.57 9.12
C ARG A 107 22.02 -5.60 7.60
N PRO A 108 22.95 -6.44 7.08
CA PRO A 108 23.15 -6.59 5.65
C PRO A 108 21.82 -6.92 4.91
N GLY A 109 21.57 -6.26 3.79
CA GLY A 109 20.35 -6.45 2.98
C GLY A 109 19.14 -5.64 3.46
N SER A 110 19.21 -4.84 4.52
CA SER A 110 18.06 -4.09 5.05
C SER A 110 17.46 -3.11 4.03
N HIS A 111 18.28 -2.41 3.25
CA HIS A 111 17.81 -1.55 2.16
C HIS A 111 17.16 -2.35 1.03
N VAL A 112 17.69 -3.53 0.74
CA VAL A 112 17.13 -4.43 -0.31
C VAL A 112 15.75 -4.92 0.13
N VAL A 113 15.60 -5.35 1.38
CA VAL A 113 14.29 -5.78 1.94
C VAL A 113 13.30 -4.63 1.94
N ARG A 114 13.71 -3.41 2.36
CA ARG A 114 12.82 -2.24 2.29
C ARG A 114 12.39 -1.94 0.86
N ALA A 115 13.31 -1.99 -0.11
CA ALA A 115 12.99 -1.78 -1.52
C ALA A 115 12.03 -2.83 -2.06
N ALA A 116 12.22 -4.11 -1.70
CA ALA A 116 11.30 -5.18 -2.06
C ALA A 116 9.91 -4.98 -1.45
N LYS A 117 9.82 -4.60 -0.17
CA LYS A 117 8.54 -4.24 0.48
C LYS A 117 7.84 -3.08 -0.26
N THR A 118 8.57 -2.03 -0.61
CA THR A 118 8.04 -0.92 -1.38
C THR A 118 7.54 -1.40 -2.75
N SER A 119 8.31 -2.25 -3.43
CA SER A 119 7.94 -2.80 -4.74
C SER A 119 6.67 -3.64 -4.74
N VAL A 120 6.35 -4.34 -3.65
CA VAL A 120 5.11 -5.11 -3.54
C VAL A 120 3.92 -4.28 -3.03
N TRP A 121 4.18 -3.12 -2.42
CA TRP A 121 3.15 -2.21 -1.95
C TRP A 121 2.65 -1.25 -3.03
N THR A 122 3.53 -0.76 -3.89
CA THR A 122 3.26 0.29 -4.89
C THR A 122 2.60 -0.12 -6.22
N PRO A 123 2.35 -1.42 -6.55
CA PRO A 123 1.56 -1.75 -7.74
C PRO A 123 0.15 -1.18 -7.72
N GLU A 124 -0.41 -0.94 -6.54
CA GLU A 124 -1.68 -0.27 -6.36
C GLU A 124 -1.45 1.23 -6.15
N PRO A 125 -1.78 2.10 -7.12
CA PRO A 125 -1.48 3.53 -7.05
C PRO A 125 -2.06 4.22 -5.81
N GLY A 126 -3.25 3.81 -5.39
CA GLY A 126 -3.91 4.35 -4.19
C GLY A 126 -3.17 4.06 -2.87
N HIS A 127 -2.18 3.16 -2.86
CA HIS A 127 -1.38 2.89 -1.66
C HIS A 127 -0.26 3.91 -1.42
N ILE A 128 -0.03 4.83 -2.37
CA ILE A 128 1.06 5.81 -2.32
C ILE A 128 0.54 7.20 -1.94
N CYS A 129 -0.75 7.35 -1.70
CA CYS A 129 -1.39 8.62 -1.37
C CYS A 129 -0.85 9.25 -0.08
#